data_b7602503af883b0796840f020e31f030
#
_entry.id   b7602503af883b0796840f020e31f030
#
_cell.length_a   1.000
_cell.length_b   1.000
_cell.length_c   1.000
_cell.angle_alpha   90.00
_cell.angle_beta   90.00
_cell.angle_gamma   90.00
#
_symmetry.space_group_name_H-M   'P 1'
#
loop_
_entity.id
_entity.type
_entity.pdbx_description
1 polymer ?
#
loop_
_entity_poly.entity_id
_entity_poly.type
_entity_poly.pdbx_seq_one_letter_code
_entity_poly.pdbx_strand_id
1 'polypeptide(L)'
;MEKRDREWEFHLRSLSSSARDSNYATDPASDPSILNSIKRLYELCKSENSEELIARVYPHLNRIFQRSVASISKTQTSNGLLLLVILQFFLDFGDVILHDADPSLRTFFRSCLSREFADPDVAEKTLEFLNSNKGKFLRSFPTLLPQFFPLMLKLIAWNGEKLENLFIRVFGGFISPGSFIPLFPSLVDLPILVVALEKVERSSGSLVGSSIASIQKSAAPEMLLALMDEAYTGSTIGVGGADSESEDSTTMTVDPIFLDLLKDENDGLSERHWTSPTMAAILQAVINTPQSDRLKEALKIAPRLLDSYFASAVYDANDSLICALIPLLMGRYSSLFPDKAFSYEVQRRLVEFMLAAFQRSPHFIALLKKPIVNRLGEAYDNPAKTELALQLCWAIGEHGGGGGAHKDEGRELFESLELLLYENLSSSRLGFGEASHSSGFKKSSQSRLLCFVVTAIAKLATFHRELLPRARVSLAKVARSRISDAMVWKRAQDCLSLMNEPAVCMSILGPVHPSSEVKQYSGIVNWDEGSTKMIAHIPFYILGGQEGPPFHDFSFGEIIPRK
;
A
#
# COMPACT_ATOMS: atom_id res chain seq x y z
N MET A 1 -0.73 19.63 -51.71
CA MET A 1 -0.05 20.70 -50.99
C MET A 1 -1.00 21.85 -50.66
N GLU A 2 -1.51 22.62 -51.60
CA GLU A 2 -2.39 23.81 -51.34
C GLU A 2 -3.59 23.59 -50.40
N LYS A 3 -4.21 22.43 -50.38
CA LYS A 3 -5.38 22.16 -49.54
C LYS A 3 -5.02 21.97 -48.06
N ARG A 4 -3.85 21.37 -47.80
CA ARG A 4 -3.29 21.19 -46.43
C ARG A 4 -2.72 22.50 -45.91
N ASP A 5 -2.04 23.28 -46.76
CA ASP A 5 -1.50 24.60 -46.38
C ASP A 5 -2.61 25.56 -45.94
N ARG A 6 -3.78 25.47 -46.56
CA ARG A 6 -4.96 26.24 -46.14
C ARG A 6 -5.59 25.73 -44.84
N GLU A 7 -5.52 24.43 -44.58
CA GLU A 7 -6.08 23.80 -43.38
C GLU A 7 -5.33 24.23 -42.13
N TRP A 8 -3.99 24.08 -42.13
CA TRP A 8 -3.20 24.45 -40.95
C TRP A 8 -3.19 25.98 -40.72
N GLU A 9 -3.21 26.80 -41.78
CA GLU A 9 -3.36 28.25 -41.63
C GLU A 9 -4.69 28.65 -40.98
N PHE A 10 -5.77 27.98 -41.34
CA PHE A 10 -7.07 28.22 -40.71
C PHE A 10 -7.02 27.94 -39.20
N HIS A 11 -6.50 26.77 -38.80
CA HIS A 11 -6.38 26.42 -37.39
C HIS A 11 -5.38 27.31 -36.63
N LEU A 12 -4.30 27.73 -37.29
CA LEU A 12 -3.34 28.65 -36.70
C LEU A 12 -3.92 30.04 -36.47
N ARG A 13 -4.75 30.54 -37.41
CA ARG A 13 -5.47 31.81 -37.23
C ARG A 13 -6.46 31.72 -36.07
N SER A 14 -7.19 30.63 -35.96
CA SER A 14 -8.09 30.38 -34.81
C SER A 14 -7.34 30.44 -33.48
N LEU A 15 -6.18 29.76 -33.37
CA LEU A 15 -5.35 29.84 -32.17
C LEU A 15 -4.78 31.24 -31.93
N SER A 16 -4.39 31.95 -33.00
CA SER A 16 -3.82 33.30 -32.89
C SER A 16 -4.83 34.29 -32.36
N SER A 17 -6.10 34.19 -32.79
CA SER A 17 -7.19 35.03 -32.28
C SER A 17 -7.44 34.75 -30.79
N SER A 18 -7.58 33.48 -30.43
CA SER A 18 -7.78 33.06 -29.02
C SER A 18 -6.60 33.42 -28.12
N ALA A 19 -5.38 33.43 -28.65
CA ALA A 19 -4.20 33.84 -27.89
C ALA A 19 -4.09 35.38 -27.71
N ARG A 20 -4.73 36.16 -28.56
CA ARG A 20 -4.69 37.65 -28.56
C ARG A 20 -5.82 38.30 -27.77
N ASP A 21 -6.96 37.60 -27.60
CA ASP A 21 -8.08 38.15 -26.86
C ASP A 21 -7.68 38.54 -25.44
N SER A 22 -7.49 39.86 -25.27
CA SER A 22 -7.09 40.46 -24.00
C SER A 22 -8.26 40.58 -23.01
N ASN A 23 -9.47 40.24 -23.41
CA ASN A 23 -10.63 40.18 -22.53
C ASN A 23 -10.54 38.91 -21.69
N TYR A 24 -10.11 39.07 -20.42
CA TYR A 24 -10.08 38.05 -19.39
C TYR A 24 -11.43 37.40 -19.08
N ALA A 25 -12.49 37.74 -19.84
CA ALA A 25 -13.85 37.30 -19.60
C ALA A 25 -14.22 35.97 -20.29
N THR A 26 -13.47 35.52 -21.29
CA THR A 26 -13.72 34.25 -21.98
C THR A 26 -12.59 33.29 -21.74
N ASP A 27 -12.91 32.20 -21.05
CA ASP A 27 -11.97 31.09 -20.80
C ASP A 27 -11.73 30.35 -22.13
N PRO A 28 -10.46 30.12 -22.55
CA PRO A 28 -10.16 29.35 -23.77
C PRO A 28 -10.75 27.94 -23.77
N ALA A 29 -10.97 27.34 -22.60
CA ALA A 29 -11.55 26.00 -22.47
C ALA A 29 -13.07 25.97 -22.75
N SER A 30 -13.75 27.12 -22.69
CA SER A 30 -15.19 27.17 -22.96
C SER A 30 -15.55 27.02 -24.46
N ASP A 31 -14.54 27.11 -25.35
CA ASP A 31 -14.74 26.98 -26.80
C ASP A 31 -14.21 25.63 -27.31
N PRO A 32 -15.11 24.66 -27.62
CA PRO A 32 -14.71 23.36 -28.14
C PRO A 32 -14.00 23.42 -29.49
N SER A 33 -14.11 24.53 -30.21
CA SER A 33 -13.43 24.75 -31.51
C SER A 33 -11.93 24.88 -31.33
N ILE A 34 -11.47 25.45 -30.20
CA ILE A 34 -10.04 25.60 -29.87
C ILE A 34 -9.40 24.23 -29.61
N LEU A 35 -10.05 23.39 -28.82
CA LEU A 35 -9.57 22.03 -28.55
C LEU A 35 -9.42 21.22 -29.85
N ASN A 36 -10.42 21.29 -30.74
CA ASN A 36 -10.37 20.61 -32.03
C ASN A 36 -9.26 21.17 -32.93
N SER A 37 -9.07 22.50 -32.94
CA SER A 37 -7.99 23.12 -33.70
C SER A 37 -6.60 22.72 -33.21
N ILE A 38 -6.41 22.61 -31.90
CA ILE A 38 -5.13 22.14 -31.31
C ILE A 38 -4.88 20.67 -31.66
N LYS A 39 -5.88 19.80 -31.52
CA LYS A 39 -5.77 18.40 -31.91
C LYS A 39 -5.38 18.25 -33.38
N ARG A 40 -6.03 19.00 -34.24
CA ARG A 40 -5.75 18.92 -35.66
C ARG A 40 -4.36 19.45 -36.04
N LEU A 41 -3.93 20.57 -35.43
CA LEU A 41 -2.55 21.06 -35.60
C LEU A 41 -1.50 20.07 -35.06
N TYR A 42 -1.77 19.43 -33.93
CA TYR A 42 -0.90 18.39 -33.40
C TYR A 42 -0.74 17.21 -34.39
N GLU A 43 -1.86 16.74 -34.96
CA GLU A 43 -1.82 15.68 -35.99
C GLU A 43 -1.05 16.10 -37.25
N LEU A 44 -1.23 17.33 -37.69
CA LEU A 44 -0.50 17.88 -38.85
C LEU A 44 1.00 17.98 -38.54
N CYS A 45 1.39 18.50 -37.37
CA CYS A 45 2.79 18.56 -36.95
C CYS A 45 3.42 17.15 -36.90
N LYS A 46 2.67 16.17 -36.41
CA LYS A 46 3.14 14.79 -36.33
C LYS A 46 3.25 14.10 -37.70
N SER A 47 2.34 14.39 -38.61
CA SER A 47 2.33 13.80 -39.96
C SER A 47 3.37 14.41 -40.88
N GLU A 48 3.60 15.72 -40.79
CA GLU A 48 4.51 16.45 -41.66
C GLU A 48 5.93 16.52 -41.11
N ASN A 49 6.09 16.39 -39.80
CA ASN A 49 7.36 16.48 -39.06
C ASN A 49 8.16 17.75 -39.45
N SER A 50 7.44 18.86 -39.71
CA SER A 50 8.03 20.13 -40.13
C SER A 50 8.42 20.98 -38.94
N GLU A 51 9.71 21.21 -38.74
CA GLU A 51 10.26 22.05 -37.66
C GLU A 51 9.70 23.48 -37.74
N GLU A 52 9.52 24.01 -38.96
CA GLU A 52 8.96 25.34 -39.17
C GLU A 52 7.51 25.45 -38.66
N LEU A 53 6.65 24.45 -38.98
CA LEU A 53 5.28 24.41 -38.51
C LEU A 53 5.23 24.29 -36.99
N ILE A 54 6.04 23.39 -36.40
CA ILE A 54 6.13 23.20 -34.95
C ILE A 54 6.54 24.51 -34.26
N ALA A 55 7.57 25.19 -34.77
CA ALA A 55 8.05 26.46 -34.24
C ALA A 55 7.01 27.59 -34.32
N ARG A 56 6.15 27.59 -35.34
CA ARG A 56 5.04 28.58 -35.52
C ARG A 56 3.87 28.30 -34.57
N VAL A 57 3.57 27.04 -34.29
CA VAL A 57 2.44 26.63 -33.42
C VAL A 57 2.76 26.84 -31.95
N TYR A 58 3.97 26.53 -31.55
CA TYR A 58 4.42 26.54 -30.14
C TYR A 58 4.12 27.85 -29.37
N PRO A 59 4.44 29.04 -29.83
CA PRO A 59 4.19 30.27 -29.07
C PRO A 59 2.71 30.51 -28.72
N HIS A 60 1.82 30.07 -29.61
CA HIS A 60 0.38 30.17 -29.38
C HIS A 60 -0.07 29.16 -28.33
N LEU A 61 0.39 27.90 -28.41
CA LEU A 61 0.08 26.87 -27.41
C LEU A 61 0.61 27.22 -26.02
N ASN A 62 1.85 27.72 -25.95
CA ASN A 62 2.42 28.14 -24.67
C ASN A 62 1.63 29.29 -24.04
N ARG A 63 1.19 30.26 -24.84
CA ARG A 63 0.38 31.37 -24.36
C ARG A 63 -1.01 30.91 -23.88
N ILE A 64 -1.66 30.00 -24.64
CA ILE A 64 -2.94 29.40 -24.23
C ILE A 64 -2.74 28.59 -22.91
N PHE A 65 -1.68 27.80 -22.82
CA PHE A 65 -1.34 27.05 -21.60
C PHE A 65 -1.24 27.97 -20.38
N GLN A 66 -0.45 29.04 -20.46
CA GLN A 66 -0.26 29.99 -19.35
C GLN A 66 -1.58 30.69 -18.97
N ARG A 67 -2.40 31.05 -19.93
CA ARG A 67 -3.72 31.68 -19.71
C ARG A 67 -4.68 30.71 -19.03
N SER A 68 -4.78 29.48 -19.55
CA SER A 68 -5.66 28.44 -18.97
C SER A 68 -5.25 28.12 -17.53
N VAL A 69 -3.96 28.00 -17.24
CA VAL A 69 -3.47 27.82 -15.86
C VAL A 69 -3.83 29.01 -14.95
N ALA A 70 -3.69 30.26 -15.45
CA ALA A 70 -4.03 31.44 -14.68
C ALA A 70 -5.56 31.61 -14.46
N SER A 71 -6.39 31.04 -15.31
CA SER A 71 -7.85 31.08 -15.20
C SER A 71 -8.41 30.04 -14.23
N ILE A 72 -7.74 28.90 -14.00
CA ILE A 72 -8.21 27.78 -13.17
C ILE A 72 -8.71 28.23 -11.78
N SER A 73 -8.09 29.23 -11.18
CA SER A 73 -8.52 29.75 -9.88
C SER A 73 -9.73 30.67 -9.92
N LYS A 74 -10.12 31.15 -11.10
CA LYS A 74 -11.14 32.19 -11.31
C LYS A 74 -12.42 31.66 -11.94
N THR A 75 -12.33 30.56 -12.67
CA THR A 75 -13.44 30.00 -13.46
C THR A 75 -13.84 28.63 -12.95
N GLN A 76 -15.11 28.26 -13.16
CA GLN A 76 -15.61 26.90 -12.86
C GLN A 76 -15.51 25.97 -14.07
N THR A 77 -14.90 26.43 -15.17
CA THR A 77 -14.76 25.63 -16.39
C THR A 77 -13.56 24.69 -16.28
N SER A 78 -13.76 23.45 -16.75
CA SER A 78 -12.70 22.44 -16.77
C SER A 78 -11.70 22.76 -17.89
N ASN A 79 -10.44 22.90 -17.54
CA ASN A 79 -9.32 23.16 -18.44
C ASN A 79 -8.46 21.91 -18.72
N GLY A 80 -8.70 20.81 -18.00
CA GLY A 80 -7.86 19.62 -18.00
C GLY A 80 -7.65 19.00 -19.37
N LEU A 81 -8.72 18.83 -20.14
CA LEU A 81 -8.64 18.23 -21.49
C LEU A 81 -7.82 19.08 -22.47
N LEU A 82 -7.98 20.41 -22.41
CA LEU A 82 -7.22 21.33 -23.23
C LEU A 82 -5.72 21.26 -22.89
N LEU A 83 -5.41 21.34 -21.61
CA LEU A 83 -4.03 21.31 -21.13
C LEU A 83 -3.33 19.98 -21.45
N LEU A 84 -4.03 18.83 -21.38
CA LEU A 84 -3.47 17.53 -21.74
C LEU A 84 -3.04 17.45 -23.20
N VAL A 85 -3.82 18.02 -24.14
CA VAL A 85 -3.44 18.04 -25.55
C VAL A 85 -2.24 18.94 -25.80
N ILE A 86 -2.15 20.08 -25.10
CA ILE A 86 -0.98 20.97 -25.19
C ILE A 86 0.26 20.30 -24.60
N LEU A 87 0.13 19.60 -23.46
CA LEU A 87 1.23 18.85 -22.84
C LEU A 87 1.71 17.69 -23.73
N GLN A 88 0.79 17.04 -24.46
CA GLN A 88 1.18 16.02 -25.45
C GLN A 88 2.06 16.65 -26.55
N PHE A 89 1.71 17.84 -27.03
CA PHE A 89 2.55 18.56 -27.99
C PHE A 89 3.93 18.90 -27.40
N PHE A 90 4.00 19.38 -26.15
CA PHE A 90 5.27 19.69 -25.49
C PHE A 90 6.13 18.45 -25.29
N LEU A 91 5.54 17.30 -24.98
CA LEU A 91 6.27 16.05 -24.84
C LEU A 91 6.79 15.47 -26.15
N ASP A 92 6.06 15.67 -27.25
CA ASP A 92 6.44 15.08 -28.53
C ASP A 92 7.42 15.97 -29.32
N PHE A 93 7.34 17.29 -29.16
CA PHE A 93 8.12 18.24 -29.93
C PHE A 93 9.04 19.12 -29.08
N GLY A 94 9.16 18.85 -27.77
CA GLY A 94 9.97 19.64 -26.84
C GLY A 94 11.42 19.80 -27.30
N ASP A 95 12.02 18.74 -27.82
CA ASP A 95 13.41 18.75 -28.30
C ASP A 95 13.59 19.73 -29.51
N VAL A 96 12.60 19.82 -30.40
CA VAL A 96 12.62 20.70 -31.58
C VAL A 96 12.52 22.17 -31.17
N ILE A 97 11.69 22.45 -30.17
CA ILE A 97 11.40 23.84 -29.73
C ILE A 97 12.22 24.25 -28.50
N LEU A 98 13.13 23.42 -28.04
CA LEU A 98 13.92 23.63 -26.83
C LEU A 98 13.05 23.95 -25.59
N HIS A 99 11.92 23.24 -25.44
CA HIS A 99 10.98 23.40 -24.34
C HIS A 99 11.17 22.27 -23.34
N ASP A 100 11.47 22.63 -22.10
CA ASP A 100 11.43 21.68 -20.98
C ASP A 100 9.99 21.47 -20.53
N ALA A 101 9.49 20.25 -20.70
CA ALA A 101 8.11 19.90 -20.33
C ALA A 101 7.91 19.68 -18.83
N ASP A 102 8.97 19.46 -18.02
CA ASP A 102 8.84 19.16 -16.58
C ASP A 102 8.11 20.26 -15.80
N PRO A 103 8.43 21.55 -15.92
CA PRO A 103 7.69 22.61 -15.23
C PRO A 103 6.22 22.67 -15.63
N SER A 104 5.91 22.43 -16.91
CA SER A 104 4.54 22.45 -17.44
C SER A 104 3.72 21.27 -16.91
N LEU A 105 4.32 20.07 -16.82
CA LEU A 105 3.71 18.88 -16.24
C LEU A 105 3.43 19.08 -14.75
N ARG A 106 4.39 19.59 -13.99
CA ARG A 106 4.21 19.88 -12.55
C ARG A 106 3.11 20.91 -12.32
N THR A 107 3.07 21.94 -13.14
CA THR A 107 2.03 22.97 -13.09
C THR A 107 0.65 22.37 -13.37
N PHE A 108 0.53 21.48 -14.35
CA PHE A 108 -0.72 20.76 -14.63
C PHE A 108 -1.17 19.94 -13.42
N PHE A 109 -0.30 19.15 -12.81
CA PHE A 109 -0.68 18.33 -11.65
C PHE A 109 -1.08 19.20 -10.46
N ARG A 110 -0.29 20.23 -10.13
CA ARG A 110 -0.54 21.09 -8.95
C ARG A 110 -1.75 22.01 -9.10
N SER A 111 -1.97 22.56 -10.26
CA SER A 111 -2.98 23.62 -10.46
C SER A 111 -4.27 23.13 -11.11
N CYS A 112 -4.18 22.18 -12.03
CA CYS A 112 -5.34 21.70 -12.79
C CYS A 112 -5.86 20.37 -12.21
N LEU A 113 -5.08 19.31 -12.26
CA LEU A 113 -5.53 17.98 -11.86
C LEU A 113 -5.90 17.91 -10.38
N SER A 114 -5.20 18.63 -9.50
CA SER A 114 -5.53 18.73 -8.07
C SER A 114 -6.95 19.27 -7.82
N ARG A 115 -7.50 20.03 -8.74
CA ARG A 115 -8.86 20.58 -8.65
C ARG A 115 -9.89 19.79 -9.46
N GLU A 116 -9.47 19.22 -10.58
CA GLU A 116 -10.34 18.56 -11.56
C GLU A 116 -10.28 17.02 -11.49
N PHE A 117 -9.61 16.42 -10.48
CA PHE A 117 -9.50 14.97 -10.35
C PHE A 117 -10.86 14.26 -10.24
N ALA A 118 -11.87 14.98 -9.80
CA ALA A 118 -13.24 14.48 -9.67
C ALA A 118 -14.01 14.44 -11.00
N ASP A 119 -13.53 15.12 -12.05
CA ASP A 119 -14.08 15.07 -13.39
C ASP A 119 -13.66 13.74 -14.05
N PRO A 120 -14.60 12.85 -14.39
CA PRO A 120 -14.27 11.53 -14.92
C PRO A 120 -13.57 11.59 -16.28
N ASP A 121 -13.90 12.57 -17.14
CA ASP A 121 -13.28 12.71 -18.46
C ASP A 121 -11.84 13.18 -18.33
N VAL A 122 -11.56 14.13 -17.44
CA VAL A 122 -10.20 14.61 -17.15
C VAL A 122 -9.38 13.49 -16.52
N ALA A 123 -9.96 12.75 -15.59
CA ALA A 123 -9.29 11.65 -14.90
C ALA A 123 -8.90 10.52 -15.87
N GLU A 124 -9.84 10.08 -16.72
CA GLU A 124 -9.60 9.05 -17.73
C GLU A 124 -8.53 9.48 -18.73
N LYS A 125 -8.67 10.69 -19.31
CA LYS A 125 -7.71 11.21 -20.28
C LYS A 125 -6.33 11.47 -19.68
N THR A 126 -6.25 11.82 -18.41
CA THR A 126 -4.96 11.91 -17.69
C THR A 126 -4.28 10.55 -17.63
N LEU A 127 -4.98 9.50 -17.21
CA LEU A 127 -4.39 8.15 -17.15
C LEU A 127 -4.04 7.59 -18.54
N GLU A 128 -4.85 7.86 -19.57
CA GLU A 128 -4.52 7.53 -20.97
C GLU A 128 -3.24 8.24 -21.42
N PHE A 129 -3.11 9.54 -21.12
CA PHE A 129 -1.93 10.34 -21.43
C PHE A 129 -0.68 9.77 -20.74
N LEU A 130 -0.77 9.43 -19.45
CA LEU A 130 0.32 8.83 -18.71
C LEU A 130 0.71 7.46 -19.28
N ASN A 131 -0.26 6.61 -19.60
CA ASN A 131 -0.03 5.29 -20.17
C ASN A 131 0.63 5.38 -21.56
N SER A 132 0.15 6.29 -22.41
CA SER A 132 0.69 6.48 -23.76
C SER A 132 2.13 7.00 -23.75
N ASN A 133 2.49 7.79 -22.75
CA ASN A 133 3.80 8.39 -22.59
C ASN A 133 4.67 7.71 -21.51
N LYS A 134 4.27 6.52 -21.00
CA LYS A 134 4.95 5.83 -19.90
C LYS A 134 6.47 5.73 -20.10
N GLY A 135 6.91 5.37 -21.30
CA GLY A 135 8.34 5.26 -21.59
C GLY A 135 9.09 6.60 -21.54
N LYS A 136 8.44 7.73 -21.86
CA LYS A 136 9.03 9.07 -21.72
C LYS A 136 9.09 9.48 -20.25
N PHE A 137 8.03 9.24 -19.48
CA PHE A 137 8.01 9.54 -18.05
C PHE A 137 9.11 8.80 -17.28
N LEU A 138 9.27 7.50 -17.52
CA LEU A 138 10.30 6.70 -16.85
C LEU A 138 11.73 7.13 -17.19
N ARG A 139 11.98 7.61 -18.42
CA ARG A 139 13.31 8.01 -18.85
C ARG A 139 13.65 9.47 -18.55
N SER A 140 12.72 10.38 -18.86
CA SER A 140 12.98 11.82 -18.80
C SER A 140 12.48 12.47 -17.50
N PHE A 141 11.45 11.90 -16.86
CA PHE A 141 10.82 12.46 -15.67
C PHE A 141 10.62 11.41 -14.55
N PRO A 142 11.67 10.68 -14.14
CA PRO A 142 11.53 9.50 -13.26
C PRO A 142 10.99 9.84 -11.87
N THR A 143 11.09 11.09 -11.43
CA THR A 143 10.61 11.53 -10.11
C THR A 143 9.18 12.07 -10.14
N LEU A 144 8.64 12.37 -11.31
CA LEU A 144 7.37 13.07 -11.43
C LEU A 144 6.19 12.24 -10.92
N LEU A 145 6.01 11.04 -11.46
CA LEU A 145 4.92 10.16 -11.06
C LEU A 145 5.05 9.68 -9.60
N PRO A 146 6.26 9.29 -9.11
CA PRO A 146 6.47 9.02 -7.70
C PRO A 146 6.16 10.18 -6.77
N GLN A 147 6.35 11.42 -7.20
CA GLN A 147 6.02 12.60 -6.41
C GLN A 147 4.51 12.82 -6.29
N PHE A 148 3.77 12.60 -7.37
CA PHE A 148 2.33 12.86 -7.44
C PHE A 148 1.45 11.62 -7.26
N PHE A 149 1.98 10.50 -6.74
CA PHE A 149 1.15 9.32 -6.54
C PHE A 149 -0.06 9.55 -5.60
N PRO A 150 0.00 10.43 -4.57
CA PRO A 150 -1.17 10.71 -3.75
C PRO A 150 -2.32 11.34 -4.56
N LEU A 151 -2.00 12.25 -5.47
CA LEU A 151 -2.98 12.82 -6.40
C LEU A 151 -3.56 11.74 -7.34
N MET A 152 -2.71 10.82 -7.83
CA MET A 152 -3.17 9.72 -8.68
C MET A 152 -4.11 8.78 -7.91
N LEU A 153 -3.88 8.56 -6.61
CA LEU A 153 -4.78 7.79 -5.76
C LEU A 153 -6.15 8.48 -5.58
N LYS A 154 -6.21 9.82 -5.60
CA LYS A 154 -7.50 10.54 -5.60
C LYS A 154 -8.30 10.28 -6.87
N LEU A 155 -7.65 10.13 -8.03
CA LEU A 155 -8.35 9.79 -9.28
C LEU A 155 -9.11 8.47 -9.13
N ILE A 156 -8.43 7.42 -8.65
CA ILE A 156 -9.04 6.11 -8.49
C ILE A 156 -10.03 6.06 -7.31
N ALA A 157 -9.74 6.75 -6.22
CA ALA A 157 -10.62 6.83 -5.07
C ALA A 157 -11.97 7.49 -5.40
N TRP A 158 -11.97 8.47 -6.30
CA TRP A 158 -13.17 9.21 -6.68
C TRP A 158 -13.95 8.58 -7.82
N ASN A 159 -13.26 8.12 -8.86
CA ASN A 159 -13.88 7.63 -10.10
C ASN A 159 -14.05 6.09 -10.13
N GLY A 160 -13.46 5.37 -9.17
CA GLY A 160 -13.72 3.97 -8.92
C GLY A 160 -13.25 3.00 -10.00
N GLU A 161 -14.02 1.92 -10.18
CA GLU A 161 -13.67 0.76 -11.02
C GLU A 161 -13.45 1.11 -12.50
N LYS A 162 -14.06 2.20 -13.00
CA LYS A 162 -13.91 2.64 -14.40
C LYS A 162 -12.44 2.92 -14.77
N LEU A 163 -11.67 3.45 -13.83
CA LEU A 163 -10.27 3.82 -14.05
C LEU A 163 -9.27 2.72 -13.65
N GLU A 164 -9.70 1.64 -13.00
CA GLU A 164 -8.82 0.63 -12.42
C GLU A 164 -7.84 0.05 -13.42
N ASN A 165 -8.32 -0.41 -14.58
CA ASN A 165 -7.47 -1.01 -15.61
C ASN A 165 -6.40 -0.06 -16.14
N LEU A 166 -6.76 1.21 -16.35
CA LEU A 166 -5.80 2.24 -16.78
C LEU A 166 -4.81 2.56 -15.68
N PHE A 167 -5.29 2.66 -14.45
CA PHE A 167 -4.46 2.93 -13.29
C PHE A 167 -3.40 1.83 -13.08
N ILE A 168 -3.79 0.55 -13.16
CA ILE A 168 -2.87 -0.59 -13.05
C ILE A 168 -1.78 -0.55 -14.13
N ARG A 169 -2.11 -0.15 -15.36
CA ARG A 169 -1.12 -0.02 -16.44
C ARG A 169 -0.05 1.04 -16.17
N VAL A 170 -0.43 2.12 -15.52
CA VAL A 170 0.47 3.22 -15.16
C VAL A 170 1.19 2.96 -13.84
N PHE A 171 0.67 2.05 -13.01
CA PHE A 171 1.04 1.83 -11.62
C PHE A 171 2.55 1.70 -11.39
N GLY A 172 3.26 0.91 -12.21
CA GLY A 172 4.71 0.75 -12.08
C GLY A 172 5.50 2.05 -12.19
N GLY A 173 4.93 3.10 -12.80
CA GLY A 173 5.54 4.43 -12.87
C GLY A 173 5.52 5.21 -11.54
N PHE A 174 4.71 4.79 -10.57
CA PHE A 174 4.66 5.42 -9.25
C PHE A 174 5.73 4.87 -8.29
N ILE A 175 6.34 3.74 -8.62
CA ILE A 175 7.29 3.04 -7.78
C ILE A 175 8.70 3.57 -8.04
N SER A 176 9.33 4.08 -7.00
CA SER A 176 10.73 4.47 -6.94
C SER A 176 11.27 4.19 -5.53
N PRO A 177 12.57 4.22 -5.29
CA PRO A 177 13.11 4.05 -3.94
C PRO A 177 12.51 5.00 -2.91
N GLY A 178 12.17 6.23 -3.30
CA GLY A 178 11.59 7.23 -2.41
C GLY A 178 10.09 7.11 -2.19
N SER A 179 9.35 6.51 -3.12
CA SER A 179 7.89 6.33 -3.02
C SER A 179 7.49 4.91 -2.61
N PHE A 180 8.40 3.94 -2.70
CA PHE A 180 8.11 2.53 -2.43
C PHE A 180 7.44 2.32 -1.07
N ILE A 181 8.07 2.77 -0.01
CA ILE A 181 7.53 2.61 1.35
C ILE A 181 6.25 3.43 1.58
N PRO A 182 6.18 4.74 1.26
CA PRO A 182 4.97 5.55 1.46
C PRO A 182 3.76 5.09 0.63
N LEU A 183 3.98 4.48 -0.53
CA LEU A 183 2.91 4.01 -1.40
C LEU A 183 2.09 2.89 -0.75
N PHE A 184 2.74 1.96 -0.02
CA PHE A 184 2.06 0.83 0.61
C PHE A 184 0.91 1.25 1.56
N PRO A 185 1.12 2.05 2.62
CA PRO A 185 0.04 2.46 3.49
C PRO A 185 -1.03 3.27 2.73
N SER A 186 -0.66 4.04 1.72
CA SER A 186 -1.61 4.81 0.93
C SER A 186 -2.58 3.93 0.14
N LEU A 187 -2.12 2.77 -0.34
CA LEU A 187 -2.97 1.77 -1.00
C LEU A 187 -3.92 1.09 -0.01
N VAL A 188 -3.41 0.69 1.16
CA VAL A 188 -4.22 0.07 2.22
C VAL A 188 -5.30 1.05 2.71
N ASP A 189 -4.99 2.34 2.70
CA ASP A 189 -5.82 3.41 3.23
C ASP A 189 -6.75 4.04 2.17
N LEU A 190 -6.80 3.48 0.97
CA LEU A 190 -7.69 3.96 -0.09
C LEU A 190 -9.16 4.12 0.35
N PRO A 191 -9.77 3.17 1.12
CA PRO A 191 -11.12 3.36 1.65
C PRO A 191 -11.25 4.57 2.57
N ILE A 192 -10.21 4.88 3.35
CA ILE A 192 -10.21 6.03 4.26
C ILE A 192 -10.04 7.33 3.48
N LEU A 193 -9.25 7.32 2.41
CA LEU A 193 -9.17 8.46 1.49
C LEU A 193 -10.56 8.79 0.90
N VAL A 194 -11.33 7.78 0.49
CA VAL A 194 -12.72 8.00 0.01
C VAL A 194 -13.58 8.65 1.09
N VAL A 195 -13.52 8.17 2.33
CA VAL A 195 -14.26 8.77 3.45
C VAL A 195 -13.87 10.22 3.66
N ALA A 196 -12.57 10.55 3.56
CA ALA A 196 -12.08 11.92 3.69
C ALA A 196 -12.60 12.82 2.56
N LEU A 197 -12.53 12.34 1.31
CA LEU A 197 -13.02 13.08 0.13
C LEU A 197 -14.53 13.33 0.20
N GLU A 198 -15.32 12.34 0.58
CA GLU A 198 -16.78 12.48 0.75
C GLU A 198 -17.16 13.44 1.88
N LYS A 199 -16.38 13.49 2.96
CA LYS A 199 -16.58 14.50 4.00
C LYS A 199 -16.39 15.91 3.47
N VAL A 200 -15.34 16.14 2.68
CA VAL A 200 -15.11 17.46 2.04
C VAL A 200 -16.25 17.80 1.09
N GLU A 201 -16.72 16.84 0.26
CA GLU A 201 -17.84 17.04 -0.65
C GLU A 201 -19.11 17.50 0.09
N ARG A 202 -19.47 16.82 1.16
CA ARG A 202 -20.68 17.11 1.96
C ARG A 202 -20.61 18.47 2.66
N SER A 203 -19.42 18.88 3.03
CA SER A 203 -19.23 20.09 3.83
C SER A 203 -19.12 21.37 2.98
N SER A 204 -18.69 21.26 1.72
CA SER A 204 -18.30 22.46 0.96
C SER A 204 -19.30 22.91 -0.10
N GLY A 205 -20.22 22.04 -0.54
CA GLY A 205 -21.21 22.36 -1.58
C GLY A 205 -20.62 22.81 -2.92
N SER A 206 -19.28 22.82 -3.06
CA SER A 206 -18.52 23.19 -4.25
C SER A 206 -17.77 21.98 -4.81
N LEU A 207 -17.09 22.14 -5.94
CA LEU A 207 -16.24 21.10 -6.51
C LEU A 207 -15.18 20.64 -5.47
N VAL A 208 -15.15 19.36 -5.16
CA VAL A 208 -14.30 18.75 -4.10
C VAL A 208 -12.84 19.17 -4.23
N GLY A 209 -12.26 19.13 -5.42
CA GLY A 209 -10.87 19.53 -5.64
C GLY A 209 -10.61 21.00 -5.32
N SER A 210 -11.52 21.91 -5.65
CA SER A 210 -11.39 23.32 -5.31
C SER A 210 -11.48 23.56 -3.81
N SER A 211 -12.33 22.81 -3.13
CA SER A 211 -12.47 22.87 -1.66
C SER A 211 -11.21 22.36 -0.96
N ILE A 212 -10.64 21.24 -1.42
CA ILE A 212 -9.36 20.72 -0.90
C ILE A 212 -8.25 21.73 -1.09
N ALA A 213 -8.12 22.34 -2.27
CA ALA A 213 -7.11 23.36 -2.54
C ALA A 213 -7.25 24.59 -1.62
N SER A 214 -8.47 24.99 -1.27
CA SER A 214 -8.74 26.07 -0.32
C SER A 214 -8.35 25.68 1.11
N ILE A 215 -8.69 24.47 1.54
CA ILE A 215 -8.35 23.94 2.86
C ILE A 215 -6.82 23.84 3.03
N GLN A 216 -6.12 23.29 2.06
CA GLN A 216 -4.66 23.17 2.09
C GLN A 216 -3.98 24.55 2.15
N LYS A 217 -4.54 25.54 1.45
CA LYS A 217 -4.03 26.90 1.46
C LYS A 217 -4.27 27.61 2.80
N SER A 218 -5.39 27.33 3.47
CA SER A 218 -5.70 27.92 4.80
C SER A 218 -4.96 27.24 5.95
N ALA A 219 -4.67 25.94 5.83
CA ALA A 219 -3.96 25.18 6.86
C ALA A 219 -2.44 25.44 6.87
N ALA A 220 -1.85 25.87 5.74
CA ALA A 220 -0.41 26.10 5.63
C ALA A 220 0.16 27.14 6.63
N PRO A 221 -0.50 28.28 6.89
CA PRO A 221 0.01 29.24 7.88
C PRO A 221 -0.09 28.75 9.33
N GLU A 222 -1.14 28.00 9.69
CA GLU A 222 -1.30 27.46 11.04
C GLU A 222 -0.31 26.35 11.35
N MET A 223 0.00 25.49 10.38
CA MET A 223 1.08 24.49 10.53
C MET A 223 2.46 25.15 10.71
N LEU A 224 2.74 26.24 10.01
CA LEU A 224 3.99 26.98 10.18
C LEU A 224 4.06 27.66 11.56
N LEU A 225 2.96 28.21 12.07
CA LEU A 225 2.86 28.77 13.41
C LEU A 225 2.99 27.69 14.49
N ALA A 226 2.34 26.54 14.34
CA ALA A 226 2.45 25.41 15.27
C ALA A 226 3.88 24.84 15.33
N LEU A 227 4.56 24.73 14.19
CA LEU A 227 5.98 24.32 14.13
C LEU A 227 6.92 25.38 14.75
N MET A 228 6.58 26.65 14.65
CA MET A 228 7.36 27.73 15.29
C MET A 228 7.07 27.80 16.80
N ASP A 229 5.86 27.51 17.24
CA ASP A 229 5.50 27.46 18.68
C ASP A 229 6.14 26.26 19.38
N GLU A 230 6.20 25.08 18.77
CA GLU A 230 6.93 23.93 19.32
C GLU A 230 8.44 24.18 19.43
N ALA A 231 9.01 24.99 18.56
CA ALA A 231 10.43 25.39 18.64
C ALA A 231 10.72 26.45 19.69
N TYR A 232 9.72 27.21 20.16
CA TYR A 232 9.88 28.33 21.09
C TYR A 232 9.30 28.13 22.49
N THR A 233 8.38 27.16 22.71
CA THR A 233 7.80 26.88 24.03
C THR A 233 8.50 25.72 24.75
N GLY A 234 9.80 25.88 24.97
CA GLY A 234 10.43 25.36 26.17
C GLY A 234 10.06 26.27 27.33
N SER A 235 9.12 25.89 28.19
CA SER A 235 8.72 26.53 29.45
C SER A 235 7.78 27.74 29.35
N THR A 236 6.53 27.64 29.73
CA THR A 236 6.00 28.16 31.00
C THR A 236 4.49 27.98 31.09
N ILE A 237 4.07 27.48 32.21
CA ILE A 237 2.69 27.42 32.73
C ILE A 237 2.21 28.84 33.00
N GLY A 238 1.03 29.21 32.55
CA GLY A 238 0.39 30.49 32.88
C GLY A 238 -1.07 30.55 32.53
N VAL A 239 -1.88 30.52 33.54
CA VAL A 239 -3.34 30.63 33.69
C VAL A 239 -3.90 31.94 33.11
N GLY A 240 -5.08 31.88 32.50
CA GLY A 240 -6.09 32.93 32.69
C GLY A 240 -6.60 33.70 31.48
N GLY A 241 -7.88 33.51 31.18
CA GLY A 241 -8.80 34.67 31.09
C GLY A 241 -9.31 35.14 29.73
N ALA A 242 -10.58 34.77 29.49
CA ALA A 242 -11.67 35.66 29.04
C ALA A 242 -11.79 36.13 27.58
N ASP A 243 -12.86 35.67 26.99
CA ASP A 243 -13.85 36.34 26.14
C ASP A 243 -13.42 37.35 25.08
N SER A 244 -13.58 36.97 23.83
CA SER A 244 -14.15 37.88 22.82
C SER A 244 -14.90 37.07 21.77
N GLU A 245 -16.23 37.12 21.85
CA GLU A 245 -17.15 36.77 20.77
C GLU A 245 -16.84 37.66 19.55
N SER A 246 -16.57 37.03 18.44
CA SER A 246 -16.79 37.65 17.14
C SER A 246 -17.35 36.60 16.20
N GLU A 247 -18.58 36.86 15.82
CA GLU A 247 -19.45 36.09 14.95
C GLU A 247 -18.85 35.92 13.55
N ASP A 248 -19.22 34.76 12.98
CA ASP A 248 -19.44 34.51 11.56
C ASP A 248 -18.21 34.46 10.62
N SER A 249 -17.48 33.37 10.74
CA SER A 249 -17.07 32.65 9.54
C SER A 249 -17.07 31.16 9.89
N THR A 250 -18.08 30.43 9.41
CA THR A 250 -18.09 28.97 9.40
C THR A 250 -16.96 28.47 8.50
N THR A 251 -15.74 28.62 8.95
CA THR A 251 -14.57 27.91 8.42
C THR A 251 -14.76 26.45 8.79
N MET A 252 -15.26 25.70 7.84
CA MET A 252 -15.39 24.25 7.90
C MET A 252 -14.01 23.65 8.18
N THR A 253 -13.73 23.38 9.43
CA THR A 253 -12.51 22.70 9.86
C THR A 253 -12.64 21.22 9.50
N VAL A 254 -12.00 20.82 8.41
CA VAL A 254 -11.74 19.40 8.16
C VAL A 254 -10.87 18.91 9.29
N ASP A 255 -11.27 17.78 9.88
CA ASP A 255 -10.53 17.16 10.96
C ASP A 255 -9.04 17.02 10.54
N PRO A 256 -8.11 17.58 11.31
CA PRO A 256 -6.67 17.57 10.96
C PRO A 256 -6.13 16.18 10.59
N ILE A 257 -6.75 15.15 11.12
CA ILE A 257 -6.41 13.74 10.85
C ILE A 257 -6.54 13.34 9.37
N PHE A 258 -7.37 14.05 8.58
CA PHE A 258 -7.53 13.79 7.15
C PHE A 258 -6.61 14.65 6.28
N LEU A 259 -5.98 15.70 6.81
CA LEU A 259 -5.16 16.61 6.01
C LEU A 259 -4.01 15.90 5.30
N ASP A 260 -3.36 14.94 5.96
CA ASP A 260 -2.29 14.14 5.35
C ASP A 260 -2.78 13.23 4.24
N LEU A 261 -4.01 12.72 4.34
CA LEU A 261 -4.63 11.92 3.28
C LEU A 261 -5.01 12.73 2.05
N LEU A 262 -5.31 14.01 2.25
CA LEU A 262 -5.74 14.91 1.19
C LEU A 262 -4.57 15.60 0.45
N LYS A 263 -3.31 15.30 0.79
CA LYS A 263 -2.13 15.80 0.07
C LYS A 263 -2.13 15.33 -1.38
N ASP A 264 -1.55 16.14 -2.25
CA ASP A 264 -1.38 15.85 -3.67
C ASP A 264 0.00 15.29 -3.99
N GLU A 265 0.98 15.62 -3.16
CA GLU A 265 2.38 15.26 -3.36
C GLU A 265 2.90 14.35 -2.25
N ASN A 266 3.83 13.47 -2.62
CA ASN A 266 4.61 12.70 -1.67
C ASN A 266 5.77 13.57 -1.15
N ASP A 267 5.54 14.20 -0.02
CA ASP A 267 6.50 15.05 0.69
C ASP A 267 7.13 14.35 1.92
N GLY A 268 7.20 13.02 1.88
CA GLY A 268 7.63 12.22 3.02
C GLY A 268 6.49 12.05 4.02
N LEU A 269 5.40 11.43 3.58
CA LEU A 269 4.22 11.18 4.41
C LEU A 269 4.63 10.67 5.79
N SER A 270 4.42 11.50 6.79
CA SER A 270 4.67 11.20 8.20
C SER A 270 3.86 10.00 8.67
N GLU A 271 4.28 9.40 9.78
CA GLU A 271 3.53 8.31 10.42
C GLU A 271 2.06 8.73 10.60
N ARG A 272 1.18 7.99 9.95
CA ARG A 272 -0.25 8.24 10.07
C ARG A 272 -0.72 7.67 11.40
N HIS A 273 -1.38 8.50 12.21
CA HIS A 273 -1.90 8.12 13.52
C HIS A 273 -3.17 7.26 13.44
N TRP A 274 -3.05 6.08 12.80
CA TRP A 274 -4.17 5.14 12.64
C TRP A 274 -4.71 4.57 13.95
N THR A 275 -3.91 4.61 15.00
CA THR A 275 -4.25 4.12 16.33
C THR A 275 -4.88 5.20 17.19
N SER A 276 -5.10 6.41 16.67
CA SER A 276 -5.73 7.46 17.46
C SER A 276 -7.19 7.08 17.78
N PRO A 277 -7.67 7.32 19.01
CA PRO A 277 -9.06 7.08 19.39
C PRO A 277 -10.05 7.83 18.49
N THR A 278 -9.67 9.02 18.04
CA THR A 278 -10.47 9.85 17.13
C THR A 278 -10.68 9.17 15.78
N MET A 279 -9.64 8.61 15.17
CA MET A 279 -9.77 7.86 13.92
C MET A 279 -10.64 6.62 14.11
N ALA A 280 -10.43 5.87 15.17
CA ALA A 280 -11.24 4.69 15.47
C ALA A 280 -12.74 5.05 15.61
N ALA A 281 -13.05 6.15 16.29
CA ALA A 281 -14.42 6.64 16.43
C ALA A 281 -15.04 7.06 15.09
N ILE A 282 -14.27 7.77 14.25
CA ILE A 282 -14.72 8.18 12.91
C ILE A 282 -15.01 6.97 12.03
N LEU A 283 -14.10 5.99 12.00
CA LEU A 283 -14.28 4.78 11.22
C LEU A 283 -15.45 3.94 11.71
N GLN A 284 -15.65 3.86 13.03
CA GLN A 284 -16.80 3.17 13.61
C GLN A 284 -18.13 3.86 13.23
N ALA A 285 -18.15 5.18 13.20
CA ALA A 285 -19.31 5.94 12.75
C ALA A 285 -19.63 5.68 11.27
N VAL A 286 -18.60 5.60 10.43
CA VAL A 286 -18.75 5.30 8.98
C VAL A 286 -19.34 3.92 8.75
N ILE A 287 -18.95 2.91 9.54
CA ILE A 287 -19.48 1.54 9.40
C ILE A 287 -20.94 1.45 9.82
N ASN A 288 -21.33 2.22 10.83
CA ASN A 288 -22.70 2.24 11.33
C ASN A 288 -23.68 2.98 10.39
N THR A 289 -23.16 3.64 9.35
CA THR A 289 -23.96 4.28 8.30
C THR A 289 -23.98 3.44 7.03
N PRO A 290 -25.01 3.54 6.17
CA PRO A 290 -24.99 2.90 4.86
C PRO A 290 -23.75 3.35 4.07
N GLN A 291 -22.95 2.38 3.63
CA GLN A 291 -21.74 2.65 2.84
C GLN A 291 -22.11 3.23 1.47
N SER A 292 -21.40 4.26 1.06
CA SER A 292 -21.51 4.81 -0.29
C SER A 292 -21.02 3.81 -1.35
N ASP A 293 -21.45 3.98 -2.58
CA ASP A 293 -20.99 3.10 -3.66
C ASP A 293 -19.49 3.30 -3.95
N ARG A 294 -18.97 4.53 -3.84
CA ARG A 294 -17.52 4.81 -3.93
C ARG A 294 -16.71 4.06 -2.88
N LEU A 295 -17.20 4.02 -1.64
CA LEU A 295 -16.53 3.28 -0.56
C LEU A 295 -16.54 1.77 -0.84
N LYS A 296 -17.68 1.21 -1.30
CA LYS A 296 -17.77 -0.21 -1.68
C LYS A 296 -16.82 -0.57 -2.82
N GLU A 297 -16.67 0.31 -3.80
CA GLU A 297 -15.69 0.14 -4.88
C GLU A 297 -14.25 0.19 -4.37
N ALA A 298 -13.91 1.17 -3.53
CA ALA A 298 -12.58 1.29 -2.93
C ALA A 298 -12.19 0.05 -2.11
N LEU A 299 -13.13 -0.54 -1.36
CA LEU A 299 -12.91 -1.79 -0.61
C LEU A 299 -12.57 -2.98 -1.53
N LYS A 300 -13.03 -2.98 -2.78
CA LYS A 300 -12.71 -4.01 -3.78
C LYS A 300 -11.40 -3.70 -4.53
N ILE A 301 -11.15 -2.43 -4.84
CA ILE A 301 -10.02 -1.99 -5.64
C ILE A 301 -8.71 -2.05 -4.85
N ALA A 302 -8.69 -1.62 -3.59
CA ALA A 302 -7.47 -1.54 -2.79
C ALA A 302 -6.73 -2.89 -2.69
N PRO A 303 -7.38 -4.05 -2.45
CA PRO A 303 -6.70 -5.35 -2.50
C PRO A 303 -6.07 -5.68 -3.85
N ARG A 304 -6.73 -5.32 -4.97
CA ARG A 304 -6.20 -5.55 -6.33
C ARG A 304 -5.01 -4.65 -6.66
N LEU A 305 -5.00 -3.41 -6.15
CA LEU A 305 -3.84 -2.54 -6.25
C LEU A 305 -2.66 -3.07 -5.42
N LEU A 306 -2.92 -3.67 -4.26
CA LEU A 306 -1.89 -4.34 -3.47
C LEU A 306 -1.28 -5.54 -4.22
N ASP A 307 -2.06 -6.30 -4.99
CA ASP A 307 -1.51 -7.37 -5.84
C ASP A 307 -0.50 -6.79 -6.84
N SER A 308 -0.83 -5.68 -7.49
CA SER A 308 0.07 -4.99 -8.44
C SER A 308 1.31 -4.42 -7.75
N TYR A 309 1.14 -3.89 -6.53
CA TYR A 309 2.24 -3.38 -5.72
C TYR A 309 3.21 -4.49 -5.32
N PHE A 310 2.69 -5.61 -4.79
CA PHE A 310 3.51 -6.73 -4.36
C PHE A 310 4.18 -7.44 -5.54
N ALA A 311 3.52 -7.54 -6.68
CA ALA A 311 4.14 -8.06 -7.89
C ALA A 311 5.34 -7.20 -8.30
N SER A 312 5.18 -5.87 -8.34
CA SER A 312 6.30 -4.95 -8.64
C SER A 312 7.40 -5.03 -7.57
N ALA A 313 7.03 -5.14 -6.28
CA ALA A 313 7.98 -5.26 -5.20
C ALA A 313 8.87 -6.51 -5.32
N VAL A 314 8.29 -7.64 -5.69
CA VAL A 314 9.03 -8.89 -5.87
C VAL A 314 10.05 -8.78 -7.01
N TYR A 315 9.72 -8.06 -8.09
CA TYR A 315 10.58 -7.99 -9.28
C TYR A 315 11.60 -6.85 -9.21
N ASP A 316 11.19 -5.67 -8.75
CA ASP A 316 11.95 -4.44 -8.93
C ASP A 316 12.62 -3.96 -7.64
N ALA A 317 12.09 -4.34 -6.45
CA ALA A 317 12.65 -3.90 -5.20
C ALA A 317 13.89 -4.71 -4.81
N ASN A 318 14.89 -4.00 -4.29
CA ASN A 318 16.05 -4.63 -3.67
C ASN A 318 15.71 -5.20 -2.28
N ASP A 319 16.56 -6.08 -1.78
CA ASP A 319 16.35 -6.75 -0.50
C ASP A 319 16.25 -5.77 0.69
N SER A 320 16.93 -4.63 0.64
CA SER A 320 16.84 -3.62 1.71
C SER A 320 15.46 -2.98 1.79
N LEU A 321 14.84 -2.68 0.65
CA LEU A 321 13.48 -2.13 0.59
C LEU A 321 12.45 -3.16 1.04
N ILE A 322 12.59 -4.42 0.61
CA ILE A 322 11.71 -5.51 1.06
C ILE A 322 11.84 -5.71 2.57
N CYS A 323 13.07 -5.75 3.09
CA CYS A 323 13.33 -5.90 4.51
C CYS A 323 12.74 -4.74 5.33
N ALA A 324 12.79 -3.49 4.81
CA ALA A 324 12.16 -2.34 5.45
C ALA A 324 10.63 -2.37 5.38
N LEU A 325 10.04 -2.98 4.34
CA LEU A 325 8.60 -3.10 4.17
C LEU A 325 7.98 -4.10 5.15
N ILE A 326 8.62 -5.25 5.42
CA ILE A 326 8.04 -6.32 6.24
C ILE A 326 7.55 -5.86 7.63
N PRO A 327 8.30 -5.08 8.43
CA PRO A 327 7.79 -4.56 9.70
C PRO A 327 6.53 -3.69 9.58
N LEU A 328 6.41 -2.95 8.47
CA LEU A 328 5.21 -2.16 8.18
C LEU A 328 4.02 -3.06 7.86
N LEU A 329 4.22 -4.15 7.08
CA LEU A 329 3.19 -5.14 6.82
C LEU A 329 2.69 -5.76 8.13
N MET A 330 3.61 -6.18 9.02
CA MET A 330 3.27 -6.71 10.34
C MET A 330 2.50 -5.68 11.19
N GLY A 331 2.90 -4.41 11.14
CA GLY A 331 2.24 -3.33 11.87
C GLY A 331 0.82 -3.07 11.37
N ARG A 332 0.65 -3.07 10.06
CA ARG A 332 -0.64 -2.79 9.41
C ARG A 332 -1.62 -3.96 9.47
N TYR A 333 -1.16 -5.18 9.71
CA TYR A 333 -2.00 -6.38 9.75
C TYR A 333 -3.23 -6.24 10.66
N SER A 334 -3.10 -5.58 11.80
CA SER A 334 -4.18 -5.35 12.77
C SER A 334 -4.81 -3.97 12.71
N SER A 335 -4.34 -3.08 11.82
CA SER A 335 -4.78 -1.68 11.72
C SER A 335 -5.30 -1.39 10.32
N LEU A 336 -6.42 -2.01 9.96
CA LEU A 336 -7.07 -1.91 8.66
C LEU A 336 -8.43 -1.22 8.80
N PHE A 337 -8.99 -0.79 7.67
CA PHE A 337 -10.38 -0.36 7.61
C PHE A 337 -11.27 -1.48 8.17
N PRO A 338 -12.19 -1.19 9.08
CA PRO A 338 -12.88 -2.21 9.88
C PRO A 338 -14.06 -2.87 9.15
N ASP A 339 -13.88 -3.22 7.89
CA ASP A 339 -14.74 -4.13 7.14
C ASP A 339 -14.12 -5.54 7.17
N LYS A 340 -14.91 -6.55 7.49
CA LYS A 340 -14.41 -7.92 7.68
C LYS A 340 -13.88 -8.55 6.41
N ALA A 341 -14.58 -8.36 5.29
CA ALA A 341 -14.17 -8.93 4.01
C ALA A 341 -12.90 -8.26 3.49
N PHE A 342 -12.86 -6.94 3.54
CA PHE A 342 -11.69 -6.15 3.20
C PHE A 342 -10.46 -6.52 4.06
N SER A 343 -10.65 -6.55 5.39
CA SER A 343 -9.57 -6.90 6.32
C SER A 343 -9.01 -8.28 6.01
N TYR A 344 -9.86 -9.27 5.77
CA TYR A 344 -9.43 -10.62 5.40
C TYR A 344 -8.62 -10.62 4.10
N GLU A 345 -9.12 -9.99 3.04
CA GLU A 345 -8.45 -9.93 1.74
C GLU A 345 -7.09 -9.20 1.79
N VAL A 346 -7.01 -8.13 2.57
CA VAL A 346 -5.74 -7.42 2.77
C VAL A 346 -4.78 -8.27 3.61
N GLN A 347 -5.23 -8.78 4.77
CA GLN A 347 -4.39 -9.61 5.66
C GLN A 347 -3.80 -10.81 4.92
N ARG A 348 -4.59 -11.49 4.10
CA ARG A 348 -4.13 -12.60 3.27
C ARG A 348 -2.95 -12.18 2.40
N ARG A 349 -3.08 -11.08 1.65
CA ARG A 349 -2.03 -10.56 0.76
C ARG A 349 -0.77 -10.13 1.50
N LEU A 350 -0.93 -9.49 2.66
CA LEU A 350 0.23 -9.10 3.49
C LEU A 350 1.03 -10.32 3.92
N VAL A 351 0.36 -11.37 4.37
CA VAL A 351 1.01 -12.61 4.81
C VAL A 351 1.64 -13.33 3.63
N GLU A 352 0.91 -13.52 2.53
CA GLU A 352 1.43 -14.18 1.32
C GLU A 352 2.71 -13.51 0.82
N PHE A 353 2.73 -12.17 0.77
CA PHE A 353 3.95 -11.44 0.39
C PHE A 353 5.09 -11.63 1.40
N MET A 354 4.82 -11.55 2.71
CA MET A 354 5.86 -11.76 3.74
C MET A 354 6.46 -13.16 3.63
N LEU A 355 5.65 -14.19 3.46
CA LEU A 355 6.12 -15.57 3.32
C LEU A 355 6.92 -15.77 2.03
N ALA A 356 6.50 -15.17 0.92
CA ALA A 356 7.26 -15.16 -0.33
C ALA A 356 8.61 -14.47 -0.18
N ALA A 357 8.66 -13.34 0.55
CA ALA A 357 9.90 -12.63 0.84
C ALA A 357 10.87 -13.47 1.70
N PHE A 358 10.37 -14.17 2.73
CA PHE A 358 11.17 -15.08 3.55
C PHE A 358 11.67 -16.29 2.75
N GLN A 359 10.85 -16.82 1.84
CA GLN A 359 11.27 -17.90 0.95
C GLN A 359 12.38 -17.44 -0.03
N ARG A 360 12.23 -16.24 -0.61
CA ARG A 360 13.24 -15.65 -1.48
C ARG A 360 14.55 -15.39 -0.75
N SER A 361 14.47 -14.86 0.46
CA SER A 361 15.62 -14.44 1.25
C SER A 361 15.49 -14.91 2.71
N PRO A 362 15.82 -16.17 3.01
CA PRO A 362 15.67 -16.75 4.35
C PRO A 362 16.39 -15.98 5.47
N HIS A 363 17.48 -15.28 5.14
CA HIS A 363 18.22 -14.45 6.09
C HIS A 363 17.40 -13.27 6.65
N PHE A 364 16.29 -12.88 6.00
CA PHE A 364 15.39 -11.85 6.54
C PHE A 364 14.81 -12.23 7.91
N ILE A 365 14.61 -13.53 8.19
CA ILE A 365 14.15 -13.99 9.51
C ILE A 365 15.14 -13.55 10.61
N ALA A 366 16.44 -13.70 10.36
CA ALA A 366 17.47 -13.28 11.30
C ALA A 366 17.54 -11.75 11.44
N LEU A 367 17.51 -11.02 10.32
CA LEU A 367 17.54 -9.55 10.33
C LEU A 367 16.32 -8.94 11.01
N LEU A 368 15.16 -9.57 10.86
CA LEU A 368 13.88 -9.09 11.38
C LEU A 368 13.49 -9.74 12.71
N LYS A 369 14.43 -10.42 13.40
CA LYS A 369 14.15 -11.11 14.67
C LYS A 369 13.41 -10.24 15.68
N LYS A 370 13.84 -8.99 15.88
CA LYS A 370 13.23 -8.08 16.86
C LYS A 370 11.76 -7.76 16.55
N PRO A 371 11.37 -7.29 15.36
CA PRO A 371 9.96 -7.10 15.04
C PRO A 371 9.17 -8.42 15.07
N ILE A 372 9.75 -9.55 14.68
CA ILE A 372 9.08 -10.85 14.74
C ILE A 372 8.78 -11.22 16.21
N VAL A 373 9.78 -11.17 17.09
CA VAL A 373 9.63 -11.49 18.52
C VAL A 373 8.59 -10.59 19.17
N ASN A 374 8.58 -9.29 18.86
CA ASN A 374 7.56 -8.36 19.37
C ASN A 374 6.15 -8.80 18.98
N ARG A 375 5.94 -9.23 17.72
CA ARG A 375 4.63 -9.70 17.26
C ARG A 375 4.22 -11.03 17.89
N LEU A 376 5.17 -11.92 18.15
CA LEU A 376 4.91 -13.15 18.88
C LEU A 376 4.47 -12.86 20.33
N GLY A 377 5.11 -11.91 21.00
CA GLY A 377 4.73 -11.48 22.35
C GLY A 377 3.33 -10.85 22.41
N GLU A 378 2.98 -10.01 21.43
CA GLU A 378 1.65 -9.38 21.35
C GLU A 378 0.50 -10.39 21.19
N ALA A 379 0.77 -11.54 20.59
CA ALA A 379 -0.25 -12.58 20.37
C ALA A 379 -0.66 -13.30 21.65
N TYR A 380 0.17 -13.21 22.69
CA TYR A 380 -0.13 -13.80 23.99
C TYR A 380 -1.37 -13.15 24.63
N ASP A 381 -1.43 -11.84 24.57
CA ASP A 381 -2.52 -11.06 25.21
C ASP A 381 -3.71 -10.78 24.29
N ASN A 382 -3.53 -10.91 22.99
CA ASN A 382 -4.54 -10.53 22.00
C ASN A 382 -4.85 -11.63 20.98
N PRO A 383 -6.01 -12.31 21.12
CA PRO A 383 -6.42 -13.36 20.19
C PRO A 383 -6.51 -12.92 18.71
N ALA A 384 -6.80 -11.64 18.44
CA ALA A 384 -6.87 -11.10 17.09
C ALA A 384 -5.50 -11.07 16.38
N LYS A 385 -4.39 -11.14 17.15
CA LYS A 385 -3.02 -11.17 16.62
C LYS A 385 -2.45 -12.60 16.49
N THR A 386 -3.20 -13.60 16.95
CA THR A 386 -2.76 -15.00 16.96
C THR A 386 -2.49 -15.52 15.56
N GLU A 387 -3.29 -15.16 14.57
CA GLU A 387 -3.13 -15.65 13.19
C GLU A 387 -1.79 -15.18 12.59
N LEU A 388 -1.43 -13.91 12.74
CA LEU A 388 -0.13 -13.43 12.29
C LEU A 388 1.02 -14.15 13.00
N ALA A 389 0.93 -14.32 14.33
CA ALA A 389 1.95 -15.02 15.11
C ALA A 389 2.11 -16.48 14.65
N LEU A 390 1.03 -17.15 14.32
CA LEU A 390 1.03 -18.50 13.79
C LEU A 390 1.82 -18.57 12.46
N GLN A 391 1.57 -17.64 11.54
CA GLN A 391 2.29 -17.56 10.26
C GLN A 391 3.78 -17.26 10.47
N LEU A 392 4.11 -16.39 11.43
CA LEU A 392 5.49 -16.10 11.79
C LEU A 392 6.18 -17.32 12.42
N CYS A 393 5.51 -18.08 13.29
CA CYS A 393 6.04 -19.35 13.81
C CYS A 393 6.34 -20.33 12.68
N TRP A 394 5.43 -20.45 11.71
CA TRP A 394 5.67 -21.27 10.54
C TRP A 394 6.92 -20.81 9.77
N ALA A 395 7.02 -19.50 9.46
CA ALA A 395 8.16 -18.93 8.75
C ALA A 395 9.49 -19.15 9.48
N ILE A 396 9.50 -18.98 10.79
CA ILE A 396 10.68 -19.29 11.63
C ILE A 396 11.07 -20.77 11.49
N GLY A 397 10.09 -21.66 11.55
CA GLY A 397 10.34 -23.11 11.42
C GLY A 397 10.90 -23.48 10.05
N GLU A 398 10.42 -22.86 8.96
CA GLU A 398 10.84 -23.17 7.59
C GLU A 398 12.17 -22.50 7.22
N HIS A 399 12.38 -21.26 7.63
CA HIS A 399 13.44 -20.40 7.12
C HIS A 399 14.45 -19.95 8.20
N GLY A 400 14.14 -20.11 9.48
CA GLY A 400 15.00 -19.65 10.59
C GLY A 400 16.33 -20.39 10.73
N GLY A 401 16.50 -21.50 10.01
CA GLY A 401 17.74 -22.27 9.99
C GLY A 401 18.80 -21.83 8.96
N GLY A 402 18.53 -20.74 8.23
CA GLY A 402 19.33 -20.30 7.08
C GLY A 402 20.79 -20.01 7.37
N GLY A 403 21.66 -20.92 6.91
CA GLY A 403 23.12 -20.75 6.83
C GLY A 403 23.85 -20.56 8.16
N GLY A 404 25.00 -21.20 8.32
CA GLY A 404 25.80 -21.17 9.56
C GLY A 404 26.28 -19.80 10.07
N ALA A 405 25.93 -18.72 9.36
CA ALA A 405 26.27 -17.33 9.72
C ALA A 405 25.34 -16.71 10.80
N HIS A 406 24.16 -17.29 11.04
CA HIS A 406 23.10 -16.71 11.90
C HIS A 406 22.71 -17.62 13.07
N LYS A 407 23.68 -18.25 13.71
CA LYS A 407 23.43 -19.18 14.84
C LYS A 407 22.87 -18.48 16.08
N ASP A 408 23.37 -17.30 16.38
CA ASP A 408 22.94 -16.54 17.56
C ASP A 408 21.50 -16.06 17.40
N GLU A 409 21.12 -15.62 16.20
CA GLU A 409 19.75 -15.21 15.88
C GLU A 409 18.78 -16.39 15.96
N GLY A 410 19.17 -17.56 15.46
CA GLY A 410 18.40 -18.79 15.58
C GLY A 410 18.17 -19.19 17.04
N ARG A 411 19.17 -19.00 17.90
CA ARG A 411 19.07 -19.22 19.33
C ARG A 411 18.11 -18.24 20.02
N GLU A 412 18.19 -16.96 19.71
CA GLU A 412 17.27 -15.95 20.26
C GLU A 412 15.82 -16.20 19.84
N LEU A 413 15.58 -16.57 18.58
CA LEU A 413 14.24 -16.96 18.09
C LEU A 413 13.72 -18.20 18.82
N PHE A 414 14.59 -19.20 19.03
CA PHE A 414 14.24 -20.39 19.79
C PHE A 414 13.84 -20.04 21.23
N GLU A 415 14.61 -19.19 21.91
CA GLU A 415 14.33 -18.74 23.29
C GLU A 415 13.00 -17.98 23.37
N SER A 416 12.68 -17.18 22.37
CA SER A 416 11.40 -16.45 22.28
C SER A 416 10.21 -17.40 22.07
N LEU A 417 10.36 -18.40 21.22
CA LEU A 417 9.34 -19.44 21.04
C LEU A 417 9.15 -20.28 22.29
N GLU A 418 10.24 -20.62 22.98
CA GLU A 418 10.21 -21.36 24.24
C GLU A 418 9.50 -20.57 25.35
N LEU A 419 9.76 -19.25 25.43
CA LEU A 419 9.05 -18.37 26.36
C LEU A 419 7.56 -18.34 26.05
N LEU A 420 7.18 -18.11 24.80
CA LEU A 420 5.80 -18.13 24.34
C LEU A 420 5.10 -19.46 24.68
N LEU A 421 5.80 -20.59 24.52
CA LEU A 421 5.29 -21.91 24.87
C LEU A 421 4.99 -22.02 26.37
N TYR A 422 5.93 -21.62 27.23
CA TYR A 422 5.78 -21.75 28.67
C TYR A 422 4.76 -20.77 29.27
N GLU A 423 4.69 -19.57 28.80
CA GLU A 423 3.70 -18.59 29.22
C GLU A 423 2.28 -19.08 28.93
N ASN A 424 2.04 -19.60 27.72
CA ASN A 424 0.75 -20.15 27.35
C ASN A 424 0.38 -21.42 28.15
N LEU A 425 1.33 -22.28 28.44
CA LEU A 425 1.11 -23.44 29.29
C LEU A 425 0.82 -23.05 30.75
N SER A 426 1.41 -21.97 31.25
CA SER A 426 1.20 -21.47 32.60
C SER A 426 -0.16 -20.80 32.76
N SER A 427 -0.60 -20.03 31.79
CA SER A 427 -1.92 -19.36 31.78
C SER A 427 -3.06 -20.35 31.81
N SER A 428 -2.91 -21.49 31.15
CA SER A 428 -3.89 -22.57 31.19
C SER A 428 -4.08 -23.15 32.62
N ARG A 429 -3.12 -22.94 33.50
CA ARG A 429 -3.17 -23.36 34.93
C ARG A 429 -3.98 -22.39 35.79
N LEU A 430 -4.02 -21.10 35.46
CA LEU A 430 -4.67 -20.07 36.26
C LEU A 430 -6.17 -19.91 35.95
N GLY A 431 -6.65 -20.47 34.84
CA GLY A 431 -8.01 -20.29 34.32
C GLY A 431 -9.09 -21.19 34.92
N PHE A 432 -8.90 -21.77 36.12
CA PHE A 432 -9.91 -22.62 36.76
C PHE A 432 -11.09 -21.86 37.40
N GLY A 433 -11.25 -20.56 37.17
CA GLY A 433 -12.14 -19.73 37.97
C GLY A 433 -13.34 -19.06 37.28
N GLU A 434 -13.44 -18.93 35.97
CA GLU A 434 -14.61 -18.25 35.38
C GLU A 434 -15.06 -18.86 34.05
N ALA A 435 -16.20 -19.54 34.11
CA ALA A 435 -16.94 -20.08 32.97
C ALA A 435 -17.74 -18.95 32.28
N SER A 436 -17.14 -18.26 31.31
CA SER A 436 -17.88 -17.42 30.39
C SER A 436 -17.88 -18.03 28.99
N HIS A 437 -19.03 -17.99 28.32
CA HIS A 437 -19.30 -18.63 27.03
C HIS A 437 -18.42 -18.15 25.84
N SER A 438 -17.53 -17.18 26.02
CA SER A 438 -16.53 -16.74 25.03
C SER A 438 -15.22 -17.56 25.07
N SER A 439 -15.12 -18.55 25.97
CA SER A 439 -13.85 -19.25 26.24
C SER A 439 -13.46 -20.32 25.21
N GLY A 440 -14.42 -20.85 24.46
CA GLY A 440 -14.17 -21.96 23.51
C GLY A 440 -13.30 -21.55 22.32
N PHE A 441 -13.60 -20.42 21.70
CA PHE A 441 -12.85 -19.91 20.54
C PHE A 441 -11.41 -19.50 20.91
N LYS A 442 -11.24 -18.84 22.07
CA LYS A 442 -9.91 -18.47 22.59
C LYS A 442 -9.03 -19.67 22.84
N LYS A 443 -9.59 -20.77 23.38
CA LYS A 443 -8.84 -22.00 23.62
C LYS A 443 -8.40 -22.67 22.32
N SER A 444 -9.25 -22.76 21.30
CA SER A 444 -8.92 -23.35 20.01
C SER A 444 -7.81 -22.60 19.30
N SER A 445 -7.91 -21.28 19.22
CA SER A 445 -6.89 -20.43 18.59
C SER A 445 -5.53 -20.54 19.30
N GLN A 446 -5.53 -20.58 20.63
CA GLN A 446 -4.32 -20.71 21.43
C GLN A 446 -3.68 -22.10 21.27
N SER A 447 -4.47 -23.18 21.27
CA SER A 447 -3.97 -24.53 21.02
C SER A 447 -3.33 -24.66 19.64
N ARG A 448 -3.94 -24.05 18.64
CA ARG A 448 -3.42 -24.00 17.28
C ARG A 448 -2.07 -23.29 17.23
N LEU A 449 -1.94 -22.10 17.85
CA LEU A 449 -0.67 -21.36 17.94
C LEU A 449 0.40 -22.23 18.62
N LEU A 450 0.09 -22.89 19.72
CA LEU A 450 1.04 -23.74 20.43
C LEU A 450 1.52 -24.93 19.59
N CYS A 451 0.67 -25.50 18.73
CA CYS A 451 1.09 -26.55 17.79
C CYS A 451 2.15 -26.02 16.80
N PHE A 452 2.00 -24.81 16.31
CA PHE A 452 2.98 -24.17 15.41
C PHE A 452 4.28 -23.84 16.17
N VAL A 453 4.19 -23.32 17.39
CA VAL A 453 5.36 -23.07 18.25
C VAL A 453 6.16 -24.36 18.51
N VAL A 454 5.47 -25.45 18.87
CA VAL A 454 6.09 -26.78 19.09
C VAL A 454 6.84 -27.24 17.82
N THR A 455 6.22 -27.10 16.66
CA THR A 455 6.85 -27.53 15.41
C THR A 455 8.01 -26.61 15.01
N ALA A 456 7.88 -25.30 15.20
CA ALA A 456 8.97 -24.35 14.94
C ALA A 456 10.19 -24.62 15.84
N ILE A 457 9.97 -24.90 17.13
CA ILE A 457 11.02 -25.32 18.06
C ILE A 457 11.72 -26.60 17.57
N ALA A 458 10.94 -27.60 17.14
CA ALA A 458 11.50 -28.85 16.64
C ALA A 458 12.32 -28.65 15.36
N LYS A 459 11.82 -27.86 14.41
CA LYS A 459 12.52 -27.54 13.17
C LYS A 459 13.81 -26.75 13.43
N LEU A 460 13.77 -25.68 14.22
CA LEU A 460 14.96 -24.90 14.57
C LEU A 460 16.03 -25.77 15.23
N ALA A 461 15.64 -26.66 16.14
CA ALA A 461 16.57 -27.57 16.78
C ALA A 461 17.20 -28.60 15.82
N THR A 462 16.51 -28.92 14.74
CA THR A 462 17.03 -29.78 13.67
C THR A 462 18.06 -29.05 12.80
N PHE A 463 17.86 -27.77 12.58
CA PHE A 463 18.82 -26.90 11.89
C PHE A 463 20.05 -26.61 12.76
N HIS A 464 19.83 -26.27 14.04
CA HIS A 464 20.84 -25.88 15.01
C HIS A 464 21.01 -26.99 16.04
N ARG A 465 21.89 -27.96 15.77
CA ARG A 465 22.05 -29.18 16.56
C ARG A 465 22.34 -28.91 18.05
N GLU A 466 22.98 -27.80 18.38
CA GLU A 466 23.23 -27.37 19.76
C GLU A 466 21.94 -27.10 20.55
N LEU A 467 20.84 -26.78 19.89
CA LEU A 467 19.53 -26.56 20.52
C LEU A 467 18.75 -27.86 20.77
N LEU A 468 19.16 -28.97 20.16
CA LEU A 468 18.44 -30.25 20.22
C LEU A 468 18.19 -30.76 21.65
N PRO A 469 19.19 -30.75 22.60
CA PRO A 469 18.94 -31.17 23.98
C PRO A 469 17.90 -30.29 24.66
N ARG A 470 17.93 -28.97 24.44
CA ARG A 470 17.00 -28.03 25.05
C ARG A 470 15.58 -28.19 24.47
N ALA A 471 15.45 -28.37 23.15
CA ALA A 471 14.20 -28.65 22.50
C ALA A 471 13.53 -29.93 23.04
N ARG A 472 14.31 -31.02 23.20
CA ARG A 472 13.81 -32.27 23.79
C ARG A 472 13.24 -32.05 25.20
N VAL A 473 13.91 -31.27 26.02
CA VAL A 473 13.45 -30.98 27.39
C VAL A 473 12.14 -30.17 27.33
N SER A 474 12.06 -29.15 26.48
CA SER A 474 10.89 -28.30 26.37
C SER A 474 9.68 -29.07 25.84
N LEU A 475 9.86 -29.86 24.79
CA LEU A 475 8.80 -30.71 24.23
C LEU A 475 8.38 -31.83 25.20
N ALA A 476 9.32 -32.42 25.97
CA ALA A 476 8.99 -33.40 26.97
C ALA A 476 8.17 -32.82 28.12
N LYS A 477 8.39 -31.55 28.50
CA LYS A 477 7.55 -30.87 29.49
C LYS A 477 6.12 -30.71 28.97
N VAL A 478 5.94 -30.33 27.69
CA VAL A 478 4.62 -30.26 27.07
C VAL A 478 3.94 -31.62 27.03
N ALA A 479 4.65 -32.64 26.60
CA ALA A 479 4.15 -34.01 26.48
C ALA A 479 3.80 -34.65 27.84
N ARG A 480 4.38 -34.16 28.94
CA ARG A 480 4.06 -34.60 30.31
C ARG A 480 2.99 -33.73 30.96
N SER A 481 2.67 -32.59 30.41
CA SER A 481 1.68 -31.69 30.98
C SER A 481 0.26 -32.25 30.75
N ARG A 482 -0.42 -32.64 31.83
CA ARG A 482 -1.82 -33.08 31.78
C ARG A 482 -2.82 -31.95 31.46
N ILE A 483 -2.32 -30.74 31.38
CA ILE A 483 -3.13 -29.51 31.21
C ILE A 483 -3.11 -29.05 29.76
N SER A 484 -2.14 -29.51 28.95
CA SER A 484 -2.10 -29.16 27.52
C SER A 484 -3.27 -29.81 26.79
N ASP A 485 -3.80 -29.07 25.83
CA ASP A 485 -4.78 -29.60 24.87
C ASP A 485 -4.25 -30.88 24.22
N ALA A 486 -5.14 -31.83 23.94
CA ALA A 486 -4.79 -33.11 23.33
C ALA A 486 -4.01 -32.96 22.02
N MET A 487 -4.32 -31.91 21.24
CA MET A 487 -3.65 -31.60 19.97
C MET A 487 -2.21 -31.16 20.20
N VAL A 488 -1.97 -30.26 21.16
CA VAL A 488 -0.63 -29.77 21.53
C VAL A 488 0.21 -30.90 22.10
N TRP A 489 -0.37 -31.70 22.99
CA TRP A 489 0.26 -32.88 23.56
C TRP A 489 0.71 -33.88 22.48
N LYS A 490 -0.23 -34.21 21.55
CA LYS A 490 0.06 -35.14 20.46
C LYS A 490 1.17 -34.61 19.55
N ARG A 491 1.12 -33.34 19.22
CA ARG A 491 2.16 -32.67 18.41
C ARG A 491 3.54 -32.76 19.07
N ALA A 492 3.63 -32.50 20.39
CA ALA A 492 4.86 -32.62 21.11
C ALA A 492 5.40 -34.07 21.14
N GLN A 493 4.51 -35.04 21.28
CA GLN A 493 4.85 -36.46 21.21
C GLN A 493 5.37 -36.86 19.82
N ASP A 494 4.71 -36.43 18.76
CA ASP A 494 5.13 -36.72 17.39
C ASP A 494 6.52 -36.15 17.09
N CYS A 495 6.77 -34.89 17.49
CA CYS A 495 8.10 -34.28 17.36
C CYS A 495 9.19 -34.98 18.18
N LEU A 496 8.89 -35.40 19.41
CA LEU A 496 9.83 -36.17 20.24
C LEU A 496 10.15 -37.54 19.64
N SER A 497 9.12 -38.20 19.07
CA SER A 497 9.31 -39.47 18.40
C SER A 497 10.22 -39.35 17.18
N LEU A 498 9.99 -38.31 16.35
CA LEU A 498 10.86 -38.01 15.21
C LEU A 498 12.30 -37.71 15.62
N MET A 499 12.50 -36.98 16.72
CA MET A 499 13.85 -36.67 17.25
C MET A 499 14.60 -37.88 17.77
N ASN A 500 13.92 -38.98 18.07
CA ASN A 500 14.54 -40.24 18.46
C ASN A 500 15.11 -41.03 17.27
N GLU A 501 14.64 -40.70 16.05
CA GLU A 501 15.11 -41.31 14.81
C GLU A 501 15.82 -40.23 13.93
N PRO A 502 17.13 -39.97 14.17
CA PRO A 502 17.83 -38.82 13.60
C PRO A 502 17.75 -38.72 12.06
N ALA A 503 17.83 -39.84 11.36
CA ALA A 503 17.77 -39.85 9.91
C ALA A 503 16.38 -39.43 9.38
N VAL A 504 15.32 -39.92 10.01
CA VAL A 504 13.94 -39.57 9.70
C VAL A 504 13.66 -38.11 10.08
N CYS A 505 14.15 -37.69 11.25
CA CYS A 505 14.05 -36.31 11.72
C CYS A 505 14.67 -35.34 10.72
N MET A 506 15.87 -35.59 10.24
CA MET A 506 16.56 -34.75 9.24
C MET A 506 15.84 -34.78 7.90
N SER A 507 15.25 -35.88 7.52
CA SER A 507 14.46 -35.99 6.28
C SER A 507 13.16 -35.18 6.32
N ILE A 508 12.45 -35.20 7.45
CA ILE A 508 11.12 -34.60 7.61
C ILE A 508 11.22 -33.13 8.06
N LEU A 509 12.03 -32.84 9.07
CA LEU A 509 12.14 -31.53 9.70
C LEU A 509 13.36 -30.71 9.23
N GLY A 510 14.30 -31.36 8.54
CA GLY A 510 15.54 -30.72 8.09
C GLY A 510 15.31 -29.69 6.99
N PRO A 511 16.36 -28.88 6.70
CA PRO A 511 16.28 -27.86 5.65
C PRO A 511 15.98 -28.46 4.29
N VAL A 512 15.22 -27.75 3.48
CA VAL A 512 15.13 -28.02 2.06
C VAL A 512 16.49 -27.66 1.47
N HIS A 513 17.34 -28.65 1.17
CA HIS A 513 18.52 -28.36 0.37
C HIS A 513 18.05 -27.82 -0.98
N PRO A 514 18.56 -26.67 -1.44
CA PRO A 514 18.42 -26.27 -2.81
C PRO A 514 19.28 -27.24 -3.63
N SER A 515 18.74 -28.41 -3.97
CA SER A 515 19.29 -29.21 -5.05
C SER A 515 19.14 -28.36 -6.31
N SER A 516 20.20 -28.32 -7.11
CA SER A 516 20.46 -27.46 -8.27
C SER A 516 19.41 -27.48 -9.39
N GLU A 517 18.28 -28.13 -9.20
CA GLU A 517 17.12 -28.16 -10.08
C GLU A 517 15.82 -28.07 -9.25
N VAL A 518 15.69 -26.95 -8.53
CA VAL A 518 14.38 -26.65 -7.95
C VAL A 518 13.47 -26.25 -9.08
N LYS A 519 12.68 -27.18 -9.57
CA LYS A 519 11.37 -26.88 -10.12
C LYS A 519 10.70 -25.97 -9.11
N GLN A 520 10.48 -24.72 -9.49
CA GLN A 520 9.75 -23.75 -8.69
C GLN A 520 8.50 -24.43 -8.20
N TYR A 521 8.39 -24.66 -6.90
CA TYR A 521 7.16 -25.12 -6.29
C TYR A 521 6.15 -23.99 -6.50
N SER A 522 5.34 -24.13 -7.55
CA SER A 522 4.04 -23.49 -7.57
C SER A 522 3.35 -24.01 -6.31
N GLY A 523 2.85 -23.13 -5.45
CA GLY A 523 2.34 -23.44 -4.12
C GLY A 523 1.14 -24.38 -4.05
N ILE A 524 0.91 -25.17 -5.08
CA ILE A 524 0.04 -26.33 -5.09
C ILE A 524 0.85 -27.48 -4.55
N VAL A 525 0.50 -27.90 -3.34
CA VAL A 525 0.98 -29.14 -2.74
C VAL A 525 0.61 -30.28 -3.70
N ASN A 526 1.58 -30.77 -4.46
CA ASN A 526 1.35 -31.92 -5.31
C ASN A 526 1.48 -33.18 -4.45
N TRP A 527 0.36 -33.68 -4.00
CA TRP A 527 0.25 -34.87 -3.16
C TRP A 527 0.79 -36.14 -3.84
N ASP A 528 0.88 -36.13 -5.15
CA ASP A 528 1.32 -37.29 -5.94
C ASP A 528 2.85 -37.44 -6.00
N GLU A 529 3.61 -36.40 -5.68
CA GLU A 529 5.09 -36.44 -5.72
C GLU A 529 5.76 -37.00 -4.47
N GLY A 530 5.01 -37.38 -3.44
CA GLY A 530 5.52 -38.15 -2.30
C GLY A 530 6.68 -37.55 -1.52
N SER A 531 6.81 -36.22 -1.51
CA SER A 531 7.86 -35.52 -0.79
C SER A 531 7.67 -35.67 0.72
N THR A 532 8.61 -36.28 1.41
CA THR A 532 8.61 -36.46 2.87
C THR A 532 8.53 -35.15 3.65
N LYS A 533 8.87 -34.00 3.03
CA LYS A 533 8.76 -32.68 3.60
C LYS A 533 7.32 -32.16 3.69
N MET A 534 6.46 -32.62 2.81
CA MET A 534 5.03 -32.28 2.86
C MET A 534 4.34 -32.94 4.05
N ILE A 535 4.81 -34.09 4.53
CA ILE A 535 4.27 -34.76 5.70
C ILE A 535 4.39 -33.88 6.96
N ALA A 536 5.41 -33.01 7.03
CA ALA A 536 5.55 -32.06 8.13
C ALA A 536 4.50 -30.94 8.11
N HIS A 537 3.97 -30.58 6.95
CA HIS A 537 2.89 -29.57 6.80
C HIS A 537 1.51 -30.16 7.04
N ILE A 538 1.27 -31.40 6.63
CA ILE A 538 -0.03 -32.08 6.80
C ILE A 538 -0.55 -31.97 8.25
N PRO A 539 0.25 -32.19 9.28
CA PRO A 539 -0.21 -32.08 10.65
C PRO A 539 -0.65 -30.66 11.05
N PHE A 540 -0.05 -29.60 10.50
CA PHE A 540 -0.53 -28.23 10.71
C PHE A 540 -1.94 -28.03 10.14
N TYR A 541 -2.17 -28.57 8.97
CA TYR A 541 -3.41 -28.51 8.26
C TYR A 541 -4.52 -29.31 8.97
N ILE A 542 -4.23 -30.54 9.34
CA ILE A 542 -5.17 -31.44 10.02
C ILE A 542 -5.54 -30.94 11.42
N LEU A 543 -4.58 -30.35 12.12
CA LEU A 543 -4.80 -29.81 13.47
C LEU A 543 -5.65 -28.56 13.49
N GLY A 544 -5.74 -27.84 12.36
CA GLY A 544 -6.62 -26.68 12.19
C GLY A 544 -8.12 -27.01 12.12
N GLY A 545 -8.46 -28.28 11.93
CA GLY A 545 -9.76 -28.94 12.05
C GLY A 545 -11.00 -28.26 11.45
N GLN A 546 -11.44 -27.14 11.95
CA GLN A 546 -12.69 -26.48 11.54
C GLN A 546 -12.51 -25.04 11.04
N GLU A 547 -11.31 -24.47 11.14
CA GLU A 547 -11.08 -23.04 10.90
C GLU A 547 -10.47 -22.74 9.50
N GLY A 548 -10.31 -23.74 8.66
CA GLY A 548 -9.68 -23.61 7.35
C GLY A 548 -8.13 -23.62 7.39
N PRO A 549 -7.48 -23.69 6.22
CA PRO A 549 -6.03 -23.70 6.12
C PRO A 549 -5.41 -22.36 6.52
N PRO A 550 -4.17 -22.36 7.07
CA PRO A 550 -3.40 -21.15 7.24
C PRO A 550 -3.14 -20.44 5.90
N PHE A 551 -2.89 -19.14 5.93
CA PHE A 551 -2.66 -18.34 4.71
C PHE A 551 -1.50 -18.84 3.83
N HIS A 552 -0.49 -19.47 4.40
CA HIS A 552 0.65 -20.02 3.64
C HIS A 552 0.29 -21.20 2.72
N ASP A 553 -0.90 -21.78 2.86
CA ASP A 553 -1.40 -22.83 1.95
C ASP A 553 -2.03 -22.24 0.68
N PHE A 554 -2.21 -20.92 0.62
CA PHE A 554 -2.61 -20.25 -0.60
C PHE A 554 -1.43 -20.19 -1.59
N SER A 555 -1.75 -20.36 -2.86
CA SER A 555 -0.76 -20.43 -3.93
C SER A 555 -0.07 -19.09 -4.15
N PHE A 556 1.21 -18.99 -3.85
CA PHE A 556 2.04 -17.83 -4.21
C PHE A 556 2.11 -17.58 -5.73
N GLY A 557 1.73 -18.56 -6.54
CA GLY A 557 1.69 -18.43 -7.99
C GLY A 557 0.69 -17.42 -8.53
N GLU A 558 -0.29 -16.99 -7.71
CA GLU A 558 -1.22 -15.91 -8.07
C GLU A 558 -0.60 -14.52 -7.88
N ILE A 559 0.31 -14.37 -6.92
CA ILE A 559 0.99 -13.10 -6.63
C ILE A 559 2.23 -12.92 -7.52
N ILE A 560 2.93 -14.00 -7.81
CA ILE A 560 4.11 -13.99 -8.68
C ILE A 560 3.67 -14.44 -10.07
N PRO A 561 3.53 -13.52 -11.05
CA PRO A 561 3.18 -13.91 -12.43
C PRO A 561 4.19 -14.93 -12.93
N ARG A 562 3.70 -16.02 -13.46
CA ARG A 562 4.54 -17.01 -14.16
C ARG A 562 5.24 -16.31 -15.32
N LYS A 563 6.58 -16.39 -15.39
CA LYS A 563 7.36 -15.97 -16.55
C LYS A 563 7.04 -16.82 -17.77
#